data_2fe86283a3dce172179f671a19746142
#
_entry.id   2fe86283a3dce172179f671a19746142
#
_cell.length_a   1.000
_cell.length_b   1.000
_cell.length_c   1.000
_cell.angle_alpha   90.00
_cell.angle_beta   90.00
_cell.angle_gamma   90.00
#
_symmetry.space_group_name_H-M   'P 1'
#
loop_
_entity.id
_entity.type
_entity.pdbx_description
1 polymer ?
#
loop_
_entity_poly.entity_id
_entity_poly.type
_entity_poly.pdbx_seq_one_letter_code
_entity_poly.pdbx_strand_id
1 'polypeptide(L)'
;MSLVDDRPRPPAGTGIRTRRLVHIYRSEGQEVAALSGVDLDVSGGELVGLLGPSGSGKSTLLGLLAGLFRPSAGTVHVGALELSSARERELDRMRAGEVSLMLQGAGRNLLPYLSPSDNVRFAQRAARRAGRDLPDVPDVLDAVGLAADAHSPLGRLTPGHLQLTALAVAVAARPGLLLADEPTSQLDHPARDRVLGRIGEINRQLGTTVVIVTHDPDVAATLPRTVTIRDGRVGGEGRSGEEYAVVTPDGFLPLPGHVRDHLAPGTLVRFHPEADGRYTLVAEPADEEVVDG
;
A
#
# COMPACT_ATOMS: atom_id res chain seq x y z
N MET A 1 -37.70 -5.36 -21.52
CA MET A 1 -37.49 -6.58 -20.71
C MET A 1 -36.00 -6.55 -20.39
N SER A 2 -35.68 -5.98 -19.21
CA SER A 2 -34.30 -5.72 -18.76
C SER A 2 -33.68 -7.05 -18.30
N LEU A 3 -32.63 -7.47 -19.00
CA LEU A 3 -31.79 -8.59 -18.55
C LEU A 3 -30.98 -8.08 -17.36
N VAL A 4 -31.41 -8.41 -16.16
CA VAL A 4 -30.62 -8.26 -14.94
C VAL A 4 -29.38 -9.13 -15.12
N ASP A 5 -28.21 -8.52 -15.16
CA ASP A 5 -26.91 -9.21 -15.20
C ASP A 5 -26.71 -9.95 -13.85
N ASP A 6 -26.98 -11.25 -13.86
CA ASP A 6 -26.93 -12.15 -12.70
C ASP A 6 -25.51 -12.68 -12.45
N ARG A 7 -24.50 -11.92 -12.84
CA ARG A 7 -23.12 -12.24 -12.46
C ARG A 7 -22.94 -11.95 -10.97
N PRO A 8 -22.38 -12.89 -10.19
CA PRO A 8 -22.11 -12.63 -8.79
C PRO A 8 -21.24 -11.38 -8.68
N ARG A 9 -21.73 -10.40 -7.91
CA ARG A 9 -20.96 -9.18 -7.60
C ARG A 9 -19.59 -9.62 -7.08
N PRO A 10 -18.49 -9.02 -7.60
CA PRO A 10 -17.18 -9.32 -7.05
C PRO A 10 -17.20 -9.11 -5.54
N PRO A 11 -16.49 -9.94 -4.76
CA PRO A 11 -16.43 -9.76 -3.32
C PRO A 11 -16.02 -8.32 -3.04
N ALA A 12 -16.79 -7.63 -2.19
CA ALA A 12 -16.44 -6.26 -1.80
C ALA A 12 -15.03 -6.29 -1.24
N GLY A 13 -14.16 -5.40 -1.74
CA GLY A 13 -12.77 -5.33 -1.30
C GLY A 13 -12.67 -5.21 0.22
N THR A 14 -11.58 -5.73 0.77
CA THR A 14 -11.35 -5.75 2.21
C THR A 14 -10.77 -4.42 2.67
N GLY A 15 -11.51 -3.67 3.48
CA GLY A 15 -11.07 -2.38 4.02
C GLY A 15 -9.99 -2.53 5.09
N ILE A 16 -9.27 -1.46 5.35
CA ILE A 16 -8.21 -1.36 6.35
C ILE A 16 -8.57 -0.27 7.35
N ARG A 17 -8.30 -0.52 8.63
CA ARG A 17 -8.37 0.50 9.67
C ARG A 17 -7.25 0.31 10.68
N THR A 18 -6.44 1.35 10.89
CA THR A 18 -5.46 1.38 11.97
C THR A 18 -5.77 2.53 12.94
N ARG A 19 -5.48 2.33 14.23
CA ARG A 19 -5.66 3.35 15.27
C ARG A 19 -4.47 3.39 16.19
N ARG A 20 -3.81 4.54 16.24
CA ARG A 20 -2.62 4.81 17.04
C ARG A 20 -1.57 3.70 16.92
N LEU A 21 -1.37 3.23 15.69
CA LEU A 21 -0.54 2.07 15.40
C LEU A 21 0.93 2.38 15.64
N VAL A 22 1.55 1.63 16.55
CA VAL A 22 2.97 1.74 16.89
C VAL A 22 3.66 0.40 16.65
N HIS A 23 4.84 0.45 16.05
CA HIS A 23 5.70 -0.72 15.95
C HIS A 23 7.16 -0.35 16.21
N ILE A 24 7.78 -1.07 17.15
CA ILE A 24 9.16 -0.88 17.58
C ILE A 24 9.92 -2.17 17.29
N TYR A 25 10.96 -2.07 16.48
CA TYR A 25 11.92 -3.16 16.32
C TYR A 25 12.91 -3.15 17.49
N ARG A 26 13.16 -4.34 18.04
CA ARG A 26 14.14 -4.55 19.11
C ARG A 26 15.23 -5.48 18.58
N SER A 27 16.45 -4.99 18.51
CA SER A 27 17.61 -5.77 18.09
C SER A 27 18.83 -5.33 18.88
N GLU A 28 19.56 -6.28 19.45
CA GLU A 28 20.87 -6.09 20.13
C GLU A 28 20.92 -4.91 21.12
N GLY A 29 19.81 -4.72 21.88
CA GLY A 29 19.71 -3.65 22.88
C GLY A 29 19.35 -2.28 22.32
N GLN A 30 19.11 -2.17 21.03
CA GLN A 30 18.57 -0.96 20.39
C GLN A 30 17.08 -1.09 20.09
N GLU A 31 16.35 -0.03 20.33
CA GLU A 31 14.94 0.09 19.97
C GLU A 31 14.78 1.13 18.86
N VAL A 32 14.17 0.73 17.74
CA VAL A 32 13.89 1.63 16.62
C VAL A 32 12.38 1.66 16.38
N ALA A 33 11.78 2.82 16.63
CA ALA A 33 10.37 3.05 16.33
C ALA A 33 10.17 3.19 14.81
N ALA A 34 9.62 2.17 14.17
CA ALA A 34 9.31 2.20 12.75
C ALA A 34 7.95 2.86 12.46
N LEU A 35 6.99 2.74 13.38
CA LEU A 35 5.70 3.42 13.32
C LEU A 35 5.38 4.05 14.68
N SER A 36 4.87 5.28 14.67
CA SER A 36 4.71 6.15 15.84
C SER A 36 3.31 6.75 15.93
N GLY A 37 2.25 5.90 15.90
CA GLY A 37 0.87 6.33 16.03
C GLY A 37 0.18 6.54 14.69
N VAL A 38 0.29 5.60 13.76
CA VAL A 38 -0.35 5.67 12.43
C VAL A 38 -1.86 5.41 12.56
N ASP A 39 -2.65 6.40 12.14
CA ASP A 39 -4.08 6.29 11.90
C ASP A 39 -4.31 6.26 10.39
N LEU A 40 -4.92 5.20 9.87
CA LEU A 40 -5.20 5.02 8.46
C LEU A 40 -6.54 4.30 8.27
N ASP A 41 -7.38 4.88 7.41
CA ASP A 41 -8.60 4.24 6.91
C ASP A 41 -8.50 4.09 5.40
N VAL A 42 -8.71 2.86 4.92
CA VAL A 42 -8.83 2.54 3.48
C VAL A 42 -10.13 1.79 3.29
N SER A 43 -10.99 2.31 2.43
CA SER A 43 -12.28 1.69 2.14
C SER A 43 -12.11 0.42 1.29
N GLY A 44 -13.04 -0.52 1.42
CA GLY A 44 -13.06 -1.70 0.54
C GLY A 44 -13.18 -1.30 -0.93
N GLY A 45 -12.32 -1.88 -1.79
CA GLY A 45 -12.26 -1.58 -3.22
C GLY A 45 -11.47 -0.32 -3.59
N GLU A 46 -10.87 0.37 -2.63
CA GLU A 46 -10.06 1.56 -2.87
C GLU A 46 -8.65 1.21 -3.40
N LEU A 47 -8.10 2.06 -4.27
CA LEU A 47 -6.70 2.01 -4.73
C LEU A 47 -5.94 3.19 -4.12
N VAL A 48 -4.98 2.89 -3.24
CA VAL A 48 -4.24 3.88 -2.44
C VAL A 48 -2.73 3.72 -2.60
N GLY A 49 -2.01 4.82 -2.78
CA GLY A 49 -0.56 4.88 -2.70
C GLY A 49 -0.06 5.21 -1.30
N LEU A 50 0.92 4.48 -0.80
CA LEU A 50 1.70 4.84 0.39
C LEU A 50 3.03 5.44 -0.04
N LEU A 51 3.20 6.72 0.21
CA LEU A 51 4.40 7.49 -0.17
C LEU A 51 5.29 7.76 1.03
N GLY A 52 6.51 8.16 0.77
CA GLY A 52 7.46 8.61 1.80
C GLY A 52 8.89 8.13 1.55
N PRO A 53 9.88 8.70 2.23
CA PRO A 53 11.28 8.35 2.06
C PRO A 53 11.57 6.90 2.48
N SER A 54 12.73 6.38 2.09
CA SER A 54 13.21 5.09 2.59
C SER A 54 13.32 5.12 4.11
N GLY A 55 12.95 4.02 4.78
CA GLY A 55 12.98 3.94 6.24
C GLY A 55 11.79 4.60 6.96
N SER A 56 10.83 5.20 6.26
CA SER A 56 9.68 5.88 6.91
C SER A 56 8.62 4.94 7.53
N GLY A 57 8.79 3.61 7.45
CA GLY A 57 7.89 2.63 8.03
C GLY A 57 6.88 1.99 7.08
N LYS A 58 6.89 2.31 5.77
CA LYS A 58 5.92 1.79 4.78
C LYS A 58 5.88 0.26 4.70
N SER A 59 7.03 -0.39 4.50
CA SER A 59 7.10 -1.86 4.45
C SER A 59 6.75 -2.51 5.78
N THR A 60 7.04 -1.81 6.92
CA THR A 60 6.59 -2.24 8.25
C THR A 60 5.07 -2.22 8.33
N LEU A 61 4.43 -1.15 7.85
CA LEU A 61 2.97 -1.05 7.81
C LEU A 61 2.38 -2.16 6.93
N LEU A 62 2.94 -2.42 5.74
CA LEU A 62 2.49 -3.54 4.89
C LEU A 62 2.60 -4.88 5.61
N GLY A 63 3.70 -5.14 6.30
CA GLY A 63 3.89 -6.37 7.07
C GLY A 63 2.87 -6.57 8.19
N LEU A 64 2.52 -5.48 8.89
CA LEU A 64 1.45 -5.49 9.90
C LEU A 64 0.08 -5.76 9.28
N LEU A 65 -0.24 -5.12 8.15
CA LEU A 65 -1.49 -5.33 7.41
C LEU A 65 -1.59 -6.74 6.82
N ALA A 66 -0.45 -7.34 6.44
CA ALA A 66 -0.38 -8.72 5.99
C ALA A 66 -0.44 -9.73 7.16
N GLY A 67 -0.44 -9.28 8.42
CA GLY A 67 -0.42 -10.14 9.60
C GLY A 67 0.87 -10.95 9.74
N LEU A 68 2.01 -10.46 9.23
CA LEU A 68 3.30 -11.14 9.36
C LEU A 68 3.90 -10.98 10.75
N PHE A 69 3.57 -9.91 11.44
CA PHE A 69 3.94 -9.64 12.82
C PHE A 69 2.89 -8.76 13.49
N ARG A 70 2.96 -8.65 14.81
CA ARG A 70 1.99 -7.90 15.61
C ARG A 70 2.49 -6.48 15.88
N PRO A 71 1.61 -5.50 16.03
CA PRO A 71 1.99 -4.16 16.46
C PRO A 71 2.49 -4.18 17.90
N SER A 72 3.36 -3.22 18.25
CA SER A 72 3.79 -2.99 19.62
C SER A 72 2.71 -2.32 20.46
N ALA A 73 1.88 -1.46 19.84
CA ALA A 73 0.70 -0.84 20.44
C ALA A 73 -0.28 -0.39 19.35
N GLY A 74 -1.49 -0.01 19.75
CA GLY A 74 -2.57 0.36 18.83
C GLY A 74 -3.28 -0.85 18.25
N THR A 75 -4.17 -0.61 17.27
CA THR A 75 -4.99 -1.65 16.65
C THR A 75 -4.90 -1.64 15.13
N VAL A 76 -4.97 -2.83 14.53
CA VAL A 76 -5.03 -3.07 13.09
C VAL A 76 -6.22 -3.94 12.76
N HIS A 77 -7.10 -3.46 11.91
CA HIS A 77 -8.22 -4.23 11.36
C HIS A 77 -8.05 -4.37 9.86
N VAL A 78 -8.26 -5.58 9.36
CA VAL A 78 -8.38 -5.91 7.95
C VAL A 78 -9.72 -6.60 7.76
N GLY A 79 -10.64 -5.91 7.09
CA GLY A 79 -12.04 -6.30 7.09
C GLY A 79 -12.61 -6.34 8.52
N ALA A 80 -13.20 -7.47 8.87
CA ALA A 80 -13.76 -7.71 10.20
C ALA A 80 -12.72 -8.24 11.21
N LEU A 81 -11.52 -8.62 10.76
CA LEU A 81 -10.51 -9.25 11.61
C LEU A 81 -9.60 -8.19 12.25
N GLU A 82 -9.53 -8.20 13.58
CA GLU A 82 -8.54 -7.43 14.34
C GLU A 82 -7.23 -8.20 14.45
N LEU A 83 -6.21 -7.79 13.69
CA LEU A 83 -4.92 -8.49 13.62
C LEU A 83 -4.10 -8.37 14.90
N SER A 84 -4.31 -7.30 15.68
CA SER A 84 -3.59 -7.05 16.94
C SER A 84 -3.79 -8.18 17.97
N SER A 85 -4.98 -8.79 17.98
CA SER A 85 -5.42 -9.82 18.92
C SER A 85 -5.75 -11.18 18.26
N ALA A 86 -5.72 -11.27 16.94
CA ALA A 86 -6.09 -12.47 16.17
C ALA A 86 -5.22 -13.69 16.55
N ARG A 87 -5.79 -14.89 16.55
CA ARG A 87 -5.04 -16.14 16.73
C ARG A 87 -4.31 -16.50 15.44
N GLU A 88 -3.23 -17.26 15.53
CA GLU A 88 -2.43 -17.65 14.37
C GLU A 88 -3.25 -18.36 13.28
N ARG A 89 -4.21 -19.21 13.66
CA ARG A 89 -5.11 -19.87 12.71
C ARG A 89 -6.01 -18.89 11.92
N GLU A 90 -6.37 -17.74 12.51
CA GLU A 90 -7.18 -16.71 11.86
C GLU A 90 -6.30 -15.95 10.87
N LEU A 91 -5.07 -15.62 11.27
CA LEU A 91 -4.07 -15.01 10.39
C LEU A 91 -3.71 -15.93 9.22
N ASP A 92 -3.55 -17.24 9.44
CA ASP A 92 -3.29 -18.21 8.37
C ASP A 92 -4.44 -18.26 7.36
N ARG A 93 -5.69 -18.25 7.81
CA ARG A 93 -6.86 -18.22 6.92
C ARG A 93 -6.90 -16.93 6.11
N MET A 94 -6.62 -15.80 6.74
CA MET A 94 -6.55 -14.50 6.08
C MET A 94 -5.45 -14.51 5.00
N ARG A 95 -4.23 -14.94 5.33
CA ARG A 95 -3.10 -15.05 4.40
C ARG A 95 -3.34 -16.09 3.29
N ALA A 96 -4.16 -17.10 3.54
CA ALA A 96 -4.48 -18.12 2.53
C ALA A 96 -5.32 -17.60 1.36
N GLY A 97 -6.00 -16.43 1.51
CA GLY A 97 -6.83 -15.97 0.41
C GLY A 97 -7.49 -14.59 0.55
N GLU A 98 -7.49 -13.98 1.73
CA GLU A 98 -8.09 -12.64 1.90
C GLU A 98 -7.09 -11.52 1.64
N VAL A 99 -5.83 -11.70 2.04
CA VAL A 99 -4.76 -10.72 1.90
C VAL A 99 -3.62 -11.33 1.12
N SER A 100 -3.13 -10.60 0.14
CA SER A 100 -1.93 -10.93 -0.60
C SER A 100 -0.88 -9.84 -0.45
N LEU A 101 0.37 -10.23 -0.25
CA LEU A 101 1.51 -9.34 -0.19
C LEU A 101 2.46 -9.63 -1.35
N MET A 102 2.67 -8.62 -2.19
CA MET A 102 3.66 -8.62 -3.25
C MET A 102 4.88 -7.86 -2.78
N LEU A 103 5.98 -8.57 -2.59
CA LEU A 103 7.25 -8.00 -2.12
C LEU A 103 8.00 -7.30 -3.25
N GLN A 104 8.83 -6.34 -2.90
CA GLN A 104 9.72 -5.64 -3.83
C GLN A 104 10.61 -6.62 -4.58
N GLY A 105 10.60 -6.53 -5.92
CA GLY A 105 11.34 -7.39 -6.83
C GLY A 105 10.65 -8.73 -7.13
N ALA A 106 10.45 -9.02 -8.41
CA ALA A 106 9.71 -10.19 -8.88
C ALA A 106 10.24 -11.51 -8.30
N GLY A 107 11.57 -11.67 -8.24
CA GLY A 107 12.20 -12.91 -7.78
C GLY A 107 11.86 -13.32 -6.34
N ARG A 108 11.45 -12.38 -5.49
CA ARG A 108 11.03 -12.66 -4.10
C ARG A 108 9.63 -13.27 -4.00
N ASN A 109 8.86 -13.16 -5.07
CA ASN A 109 7.46 -13.62 -5.15
C ASN A 109 7.31 -14.92 -5.94
N LEU A 110 8.39 -15.41 -6.55
CA LEU A 110 8.35 -16.51 -7.50
C LEU A 110 9.25 -17.67 -7.09
N LEU A 111 8.83 -18.89 -7.39
CA LEU A 111 9.66 -20.07 -7.34
C LEU A 111 10.42 -20.17 -8.68
N PRO A 112 11.74 -19.96 -8.69
CA PRO A 112 12.50 -19.69 -9.92
C PRO A 112 12.56 -20.88 -10.89
N TYR A 113 12.30 -22.09 -10.41
CA TYR A 113 12.31 -23.34 -11.20
C TYR A 113 10.94 -23.73 -11.75
N LEU A 114 9.89 -22.94 -11.45
CA LEU A 114 8.54 -23.16 -11.95
C LEU A 114 8.22 -22.19 -13.10
N SER A 115 7.33 -22.61 -14.00
CA SER A 115 6.73 -21.71 -15.01
C SER A 115 5.76 -20.71 -14.36
N PRO A 116 5.32 -19.63 -15.07
CA PRO A 116 4.24 -18.76 -14.61
C PRO A 116 3.00 -19.54 -14.19
N SER A 117 2.54 -20.49 -15.01
CA SER A 117 1.38 -21.35 -14.73
C SER A 117 1.54 -22.14 -13.45
N ASP A 118 2.72 -22.71 -13.21
CA ASP A 118 2.98 -23.51 -12.02
C ASP A 118 3.14 -22.65 -10.76
N ASN A 119 3.70 -21.46 -10.87
CA ASN A 119 3.73 -20.47 -9.78
C ASN A 119 2.31 -20.08 -9.33
N VAL A 120 1.43 -19.74 -10.28
CA VAL A 120 0.02 -19.43 -10.00
C VAL A 120 -0.69 -20.64 -9.36
N ARG A 121 -0.51 -21.83 -9.92
CA ARG A 121 -1.09 -23.08 -9.37
C ARG A 121 -0.59 -23.35 -7.95
N PHE A 122 0.68 -23.08 -7.68
CA PHE A 122 1.25 -23.21 -6.35
C PHE A 122 0.61 -22.24 -5.36
N ALA A 123 0.46 -20.97 -5.73
CA ALA A 123 -0.16 -19.94 -4.91
C ALA A 123 -1.62 -20.26 -4.54
N GLN A 124 -2.36 -20.90 -5.45
CA GLN A 124 -3.74 -21.30 -5.22
C GLN A 124 -3.91 -22.46 -4.22
N ARG A 125 -2.84 -23.21 -3.90
CA ARG A 125 -2.95 -24.44 -3.11
C ARG A 125 -3.59 -24.24 -1.74
N ALA A 126 -3.19 -23.20 -1.01
CA ALA A 126 -3.69 -22.95 0.34
C ALA A 126 -5.20 -22.58 0.32
N ALA A 127 -5.57 -21.67 -0.57
CA ALA A 127 -6.96 -21.24 -0.75
C ALA A 127 -7.86 -22.39 -1.24
N ARG A 128 -7.35 -23.23 -2.15
CA ARG A 128 -8.08 -24.41 -2.64
C ARG A 128 -8.32 -25.43 -1.53
N ARG A 129 -7.32 -25.67 -0.66
CA ARG A 129 -7.49 -26.53 0.53
C ARG A 129 -8.49 -25.97 1.54
N ALA A 130 -8.61 -24.64 1.59
CA ALA A 130 -9.62 -23.96 2.41
C ALA A 130 -11.03 -23.97 1.78
N GLY A 131 -11.22 -24.64 0.63
CA GLY A 131 -12.53 -24.79 -0.06
C GLY A 131 -12.96 -23.55 -0.81
N ARG A 132 -12.05 -22.61 -1.14
CA ARG A 132 -12.38 -21.42 -1.92
C ARG A 132 -12.60 -21.79 -3.39
N ASP A 133 -13.59 -21.15 -4.01
CA ASP A 133 -13.75 -21.14 -5.45
C ASP A 133 -12.72 -20.20 -6.07
N LEU A 134 -11.91 -20.72 -6.99
CA LEU A 134 -10.75 -20.02 -7.55
C LEU A 134 -10.84 -20.00 -9.07
N PRO A 135 -10.35 -18.94 -9.70
CA PRO A 135 -10.26 -18.86 -11.16
C PRO A 135 -9.33 -19.95 -11.70
N ASP A 136 -9.55 -20.34 -12.93
CA ASP A 136 -8.61 -21.22 -13.62
C ASP A 136 -7.27 -20.50 -13.88
N VAL A 137 -6.19 -21.26 -13.87
CA VAL A 137 -4.83 -20.70 -14.04
C VAL A 137 -4.68 -19.92 -15.36
N PRO A 138 -5.20 -20.41 -16.51
CA PRO A 138 -5.19 -19.63 -17.75
C PRO A 138 -5.88 -18.27 -17.62
N ASP A 139 -7.02 -18.19 -16.94
CA ASP A 139 -7.77 -16.95 -16.76
C ASP A 139 -6.98 -15.92 -15.93
N VAL A 140 -6.27 -16.40 -14.89
CA VAL A 140 -5.39 -15.53 -14.09
C VAL A 140 -4.24 -14.98 -14.92
N LEU A 141 -3.62 -15.80 -15.77
CA LEU A 141 -2.52 -15.37 -16.63
C LEU A 141 -2.99 -14.44 -17.74
N ASP A 142 -4.15 -14.69 -18.31
CA ASP A 142 -4.75 -13.82 -19.31
C ASP A 142 -5.08 -12.43 -18.73
N ALA A 143 -5.65 -12.39 -17.53
CA ALA A 143 -5.96 -11.15 -16.83
C ALA A 143 -4.74 -10.22 -16.63
N VAL A 144 -3.56 -10.79 -16.48
CA VAL A 144 -2.30 -10.02 -16.39
C VAL A 144 -1.56 -9.90 -17.73
N GLY A 145 -2.07 -10.49 -18.81
CA GLY A 145 -1.48 -10.43 -20.16
C GLY A 145 -0.31 -11.39 -20.37
N LEU A 146 -0.28 -12.55 -19.70
CA LEU A 146 0.78 -13.55 -19.77
C LEU A 146 0.35 -14.89 -20.39
N ALA A 147 -0.78 -14.93 -21.11
CA ALA A 147 -1.29 -16.16 -21.71
C ALA A 147 -0.24 -16.86 -22.62
N ALA A 148 0.51 -16.10 -23.42
CA ALA A 148 1.54 -16.62 -24.32
C ALA A 148 2.76 -17.17 -23.57
N ASP A 149 3.04 -16.67 -22.37
CA ASP A 149 4.21 -17.04 -21.55
C ASP A 149 3.91 -18.06 -20.45
N ALA A 150 2.69 -18.61 -20.43
CA ALA A 150 2.19 -19.47 -19.35
C ALA A 150 3.15 -20.59 -18.96
N HIS A 151 3.87 -21.16 -19.92
CA HIS A 151 4.79 -22.31 -19.73
C HIS A 151 6.26 -21.96 -19.98
N SER A 152 6.57 -20.68 -20.20
CA SER A 152 7.95 -20.22 -20.42
C SER A 152 8.79 -20.38 -19.14
N PRO A 153 10.07 -20.78 -19.24
CA PRO A 153 10.99 -20.68 -18.11
C PRO A 153 11.15 -19.23 -17.66
N LEU A 154 11.10 -18.97 -16.34
CA LEU A 154 11.20 -17.58 -15.80
C LEU A 154 12.47 -16.87 -16.28
N GLY A 155 13.59 -17.59 -16.44
CA GLY A 155 14.85 -17.00 -16.90
C GLY A 155 14.84 -16.49 -18.36
N ARG A 156 13.77 -16.74 -19.12
CA ARG A 156 13.57 -16.21 -20.49
C ARG A 156 12.64 -15.01 -20.53
N LEU A 157 11.98 -14.69 -19.42
CA LEU A 157 11.03 -13.60 -19.34
C LEU A 157 11.77 -12.26 -19.17
N THR A 158 11.22 -11.22 -19.74
CA THR A 158 11.67 -9.84 -19.48
C THR A 158 11.37 -9.44 -18.04
N PRO A 159 12.05 -8.42 -17.48
CA PRO A 159 11.73 -7.91 -16.12
C PRO A 159 10.24 -7.56 -15.95
N GLY A 160 9.62 -6.95 -16.97
CA GLY A 160 8.18 -6.65 -16.95
C GLY A 160 7.31 -7.91 -16.89
N HIS A 161 7.63 -8.96 -17.65
CA HIS A 161 6.89 -10.22 -17.62
C HIS A 161 7.10 -10.99 -16.31
N LEU A 162 8.30 -10.93 -15.70
CA LEU A 162 8.53 -11.46 -14.37
C LEU A 162 7.67 -10.74 -13.32
N GLN A 163 7.55 -9.42 -13.42
CA GLN A 163 6.73 -8.64 -12.51
C GLN A 163 5.23 -8.91 -12.69
N LEU A 164 4.76 -9.07 -13.94
CA LEU A 164 3.40 -9.51 -14.21
C LEU A 164 3.14 -10.94 -13.71
N THR A 165 4.14 -11.82 -13.75
CA THR A 165 4.04 -13.16 -13.14
C THR A 165 3.89 -13.06 -11.62
N ALA A 166 4.66 -12.19 -10.95
CA ALA A 166 4.51 -11.93 -9.52
C ALA A 166 3.11 -11.37 -9.19
N LEU A 167 2.59 -10.48 -10.03
CA LEU A 167 1.21 -9.98 -9.90
C LEU A 167 0.18 -11.11 -10.07
N ALA A 168 0.34 -11.98 -11.08
CA ALA A 168 -0.54 -13.14 -11.27
C ALA A 168 -0.57 -14.05 -10.03
N VAL A 169 0.60 -14.32 -9.44
CA VAL A 169 0.73 -15.07 -8.18
C VAL A 169 -0.01 -14.37 -7.04
N ALA A 170 0.16 -13.05 -6.91
CA ALA A 170 -0.47 -12.27 -5.85
C ALA A 170 -2.00 -12.26 -5.94
N VAL A 171 -2.56 -12.29 -7.16
CA VAL A 171 -4.02 -12.25 -7.37
C VAL A 171 -4.65 -13.63 -7.60
N ALA A 172 -3.84 -14.70 -7.61
CA ALA A 172 -4.26 -16.07 -7.93
C ALA A 172 -5.43 -16.59 -7.09
N ALA A 173 -5.54 -16.13 -5.84
CA ALA A 173 -6.60 -16.53 -4.91
C ALA A 173 -7.76 -15.51 -4.84
N ARG A 174 -7.82 -14.52 -5.74
CA ARG A 174 -8.78 -13.40 -5.68
C ARG A 174 -8.82 -12.76 -4.30
N PRO A 175 -7.72 -12.15 -3.84
CA PRO A 175 -7.69 -11.54 -2.51
C PRO A 175 -8.62 -10.33 -2.45
N GLY A 176 -9.23 -10.11 -1.28
CA GLY A 176 -9.97 -8.87 -0.99
C GLY A 176 -9.03 -7.67 -0.80
N LEU A 177 -7.75 -7.93 -0.43
CA LEU A 177 -6.72 -6.91 -0.23
C LEU A 177 -5.40 -7.35 -0.87
N LEU A 178 -4.89 -6.51 -1.78
CA LEU A 178 -3.55 -6.62 -2.37
C LEU A 178 -2.64 -5.52 -1.79
N LEU A 179 -1.58 -5.93 -1.14
CA LEU A 179 -0.51 -5.08 -0.65
C LEU A 179 0.69 -5.23 -1.59
N ALA A 180 1.16 -4.16 -2.21
CA ALA A 180 2.24 -4.20 -3.20
C ALA A 180 3.39 -3.27 -2.79
N ASP A 181 4.52 -3.85 -2.43
CA ASP A 181 5.73 -3.11 -2.06
C ASP A 181 6.59 -2.84 -3.29
N GLU A 182 6.62 -1.59 -3.74
CA GLU A 182 7.39 -1.13 -4.90
C GLU A 182 7.17 -1.99 -6.15
N PRO A 183 5.93 -2.22 -6.61
CA PRO A 183 5.62 -3.20 -7.66
C PRO A 183 6.19 -2.85 -9.04
N THR A 184 6.71 -1.65 -9.21
CA THR A 184 7.26 -1.17 -10.49
C THR A 184 8.72 -0.77 -10.41
N SER A 185 9.37 -1.01 -9.26
CA SER A 185 10.80 -0.73 -9.10
C SER A 185 11.63 -1.51 -10.12
N GLN A 186 12.65 -0.87 -10.70
CA GLN A 186 13.56 -1.44 -11.69
C GLN A 186 12.94 -1.77 -13.08
N LEU A 187 11.72 -1.28 -13.37
CA LEU A 187 11.10 -1.40 -14.66
C LEU A 187 11.35 -0.14 -15.51
N ASP A 188 11.44 -0.32 -16.83
CA ASP A 188 11.33 0.79 -17.76
C ASP A 188 9.89 1.37 -17.79
N HIS A 189 9.73 2.57 -18.32
CA HIS A 189 8.43 3.25 -18.36
C HIS A 189 7.32 2.40 -19.02
N PRO A 190 7.52 1.74 -20.18
CA PRO A 190 6.48 0.91 -20.78
C PRO A 190 6.09 -0.32 -19.95
N ALA A 191 7.04 -0.96 -19.26
CA ALA A 191 6.74 -2.10 -18.39
C ALA A 191 6.05 -1.64 -17.10
N ARG A 192 6.51 -0.52 -16.52
CA ARG A 192 5.87 0.14 -15.37
C ARG A 192 4.39 0.40 -15.63
N ASP A 193 4.11 1.08 -16.74
CA ASP A 193 2.75 1.49 -17.09
C ASP A 193 1.83 0.27 -17.35
N ARG A 194 2.37 -0.79 -17.95
CA ARG A 194 1.64 -2.06 -18.08
C ARG A 194 1.30 -2.68 -16.74
N VAL A 195 2.24 -2.77 -15.80
CA VAL A 195 2.00 -3.35 -14.47
C VAL A 195 0.96 -2.54 -13.71
N LEU A 196 1.09 -1.20 -13.69
CA LEU A 196 0.11 -0.31 -13.04
C LEU A 196 -1.27 -0.42 -13.69
N GLY A 197 -1.33 -0.47 -15.02
CA GLY A 197 -2.58 -0.68 -15.76
C GLY A 197 -3.29 -1.97 -15.34
N ARG A 198 -2.55 -3.09 -15.23
CA ARG A 198 -3.10 -4.38 -14.77
C ARG A 198 -3.56 -4.34 -13.32
N ILE A 199 -2.80 -3.69 -12.43
CA ILE A 199 -3.23 -3.49 -11.04
C ILE A 199 -4.54 -2.69 -10.98
N GLY A 200 -4.65 -1.61 -11.75
CA GLY A 200 -5.88 -0.80 -11.84
C GLY A 200 -7.07 -1.58 -12.42
N GLU A 201 -6.85 -2.45 -13.42
CA GLU A 201 -7.88 -3.34 -13.97
C GLU A 201 -8.37 -4.34 -12.92
N ILE A 202 -7.46 -4.99 -12.19
CA ILE A 202 -7.78 -5.93 -11.10
C ILE A 202 -8.60 -5.22 -10.02
N ASN A 203 -8.19 -4.03 -9.59
CA ASN A 203 -8.96 -3.23 -8.63
C ASN A 203 -10.39 -2.98 -9.10
N ARG A 204 -10.56 -2.50 -10.35
CA ARG A 204 -11.90 -2.18 -10.89
C ARG A 204 -12.76 -3.41 -11.17
N GLN A 205 -12.19 -4.50 -11.70
CA GLN A 205 -12.95 -5.67 -12.14
C GLN A 205 -13.28 -6.62 -10.99
N LEU A 206 -12.34 -6.81 -10.06
CA LEU A 206 -12.51 -7.71 -8.92
C LEU A 206 -12.96 -7.00 -7.63
N GLY A 207 -12.95 -5.66 -7.62
CA GLY A 207 -13.24 -4.88 -6.42
C GLY A 207 -12.17 -5.03 -5.33
N THR A 208 -11.02 -5.62 -5.64
CA THR A 208 -9.91 -5.81 -4.70
C THR A 208 -9.40 -4.45 -4.19
N THR A 209 -9.31 -4.27 -2.88
CA THR A 209 -8.60 -3.12 -2.29
C THR A 209 -7.11 -3.25 -2.60
N VAL A 210 -6.48 -2.17 -3.04
CA VAL A 210 -5.06 -2.19 -3.40
C VAL A 210 -4.31 -1.09 -2.65
N VAL A 211 -3.21 -1.47 -2.01
CA VAL A 211 -2.27 -0.53 -1.39
C VAL A 211 -0.92 -0.69 -2.08
N ILE A 212 -0.46 0.37 -2.74
CA ILE A 212 0.82 0.40 -3.45
C ILE A 212 1.80 1.26 -2.65
N VAL A 213 2.91 0.69 -2.19
CA VAL A 213 4.05 1.46 -1.70
C VAL A 213 4.88 1.90 -2.90
N THR A 214 5.18 3.18 -3.00
CA THR A 214 6.11 3.70 -4.00
C THR A 214 6.82 4.96 -3.50
N HIS A 215 8.00 5.22 -4.03
CA HIS A 215 8.72 6.49 -3.89
C HIS A 215 8.83 7.23 -5.24
N ASP A 216 8.29 6.63 -6.32
CA ASP A 216 8.28 7.22 -7.66
C ASP A 216 7.13 8.23 -7.77
N PRO A 217 7.43 9.54 -7.99
CA PRO A 217 6.41 10.58 -8.11
C PRO A 217 5.51 10.38 -9.34
N ASP A 218 6.02 9.81 -10.43
CA ASP A 218 5.23 9.55 -11.62
C ASP A 218 4.18 8.48 -11.34
N VAL A 219 4.53 7.43 -10.58
CA VAL A 219 3.58 6.41 -10.13
C VAL A 219 2.55 7.04 -9.20
N ALA A 220 3.00 7.83 -8.22
CA ALA A 220 2.13 8.51 -7.26
C ALA A 220 1.07 9.38 -7.96
N ALA A 221 1.47 10.12 -9.02
CA ALA A 221 0.58 10.98 -9.79
C ALA A 221 -0.54 10.22 -10.54
N THR A 222 -0.37 8.91 -10.78
CA THR A 222 -1.40 8.07 -11.43
C THR A 222 -2.43 7.51 -10.45
N LEU A 223 -2.17 7.60 -9.14
CA LEU A 223 -3.04 7.01 -8.12
C LEU A 223 -4.14 7.97 -7.67
N PRO A 224 -5.37 7.49 -7.50
CA PRO A 224 -6.52 8.35 -7.16
C PRO A 224 -6.41 8.96 -5.75
N ARG A 225 -5.72 8.25 -4.85
CA ARG A 225 -5.45 8.68 -3.48
C ARG A 225 -4.06 8.27 -3.06
N THR A 226 -3.36 9.14 -2.35
CA THR A 226 -2.04 8.84 -1.77
C THR A 226 -2.02 9.24 -0.29
N VAL A 227 -1.26 8.50 0.51
CA VAL A 227 -1.00 8.79 1.93
C VAL A 227 0.50 8.83 2.11
N THR A 228 1.02 9.94 2.64
CA THR A 228 2.45 10.11 2.88
C THR A 228 2.79 9.72 4.31
N ILE A 229 3.76 8.82 4.46
CA ILE A 229 4.31 8.42 5.77
C ILE A 229 5.71 9.01 5.91
N ARG A 230 5.94 9.73 7.01
CA ARG A 230 7.24 10.29 7.40
C ARG A 230 7.48 10.01 8.89
N ASP A 231 8.68 9.58 9.20
CA ASP A 231 9.09 9.30 10.60
C ASP A 231 8.08 8.42 11.36
N GLY A 232 7.53 7.42 10.66
CA GLY A 232 6.54 6.51 11.20
C GLY A 232 5.16 7.10 11.44
N ARG A 233 4.83 8.29 10.91
CA ARG A 233 3.53 8.97 11.06
C ARG A 233 2.91 9.30 9.71
N VAL A 234 1.59 9.41 9.68
CA VAL A 234 0.89 9.96 8.51
C VAL A 234 1.14 11.47 8.49
N GLY A 235 1.75 11.96 7.41
CA GLY A 235 2.13 13.35 7.26
C GLY A 235 1.29 14.14 6.26
N GLY A 236 0.68 13.46 5.28
CA GLY A 236 -0.12 14.11 4.24
C GLY A 236 -0.99 13.12 3.51
N GLU A 237 -1.99 13.64 2.82
CA GLU A 237 -2.90 12.88 1.97
C GLU A 237 -3.07 13.60 0.64
N GLY A 238 -2.91 12.90 -0.47
CA GLY A 238 -3.19 13.40 -1.82
C GLY A 238 -4.52 12.84 -2.31
N ARG A 239 -5.37 13.69 -2.85
CA ARG A 239 -6.63 13.30 -3.49
C ARG A 239 -6.84 14.10 -4.77
N SER A 240 -7.09 13.41 -5.87
CA SER A 240 -7.41 14.04 -7.15
C SER A 240 -6.42 15.14 -7.59
N GLY A 241 -5.12 14.95 -7.29
CA GLY A 241 -4.07 15.90 -7.64
C GLY A 241 -3.82 17.04 -6.64
N GLU A 242 -4.60 17.12 -5.56
CA GLU A 242 -4.38 18.06 -4.47
C GLU A 242 -3.69 17.41 -3.27
N GLU A 243 -2.77 18.12 -2.61
CA GLU A 243 -2.04 17.64 -1.42
C GLU A 243 -2.66 18.28 -0.17
N TYR A 244 -3.02 17.45 0.79
CA TYR A 244 -3.54 17.83 2.09
C TYR A 244 -2.56 17.45 3.19
N ALA A 245 -2.29 18.35 4.12
CA ALA A 245 -1.64 18.02 5.38
C ALA A 245 -2.67 17.42 6.35
N VAL A 246 -2.30 16.36 7.04
CA VAL A 246 -3.19 15.67 7.99
C VAL A 246 -2.85 16.10 9.40
N VAL A 247 -3.82 16.66 10.12
CA VAL A 247 -3.67 16.96 11.56
C VAL A 247 -3.72 15.66 12.34
N THR A 248 -2.66 15.35 13.08
CA THR A 248 -2.59 14.15 13.91
C THR A 248 -3.40 14.30 15.21
N PRO A 249 -3.77 13.19 15.89
CA PRO A 249 -4.56 13.23 17.13
C PRO A 249 -3.90 14.03 18.27
N ASP A 250 -2.58 14.16 18.25
CA ASP A 250 -1.80 14.98 19.19
C ASP A 250 -1.68 16.45 18.76
N GLY A 251 -2.38 16.83 17.67
CA GLY A 251 -2.42 18.21 17.17
C GLY A 251 -1.23 18.62 16.29
N PHE A 252 -0.34 17.67 15.93
CA PHE A 252 0.75 17.95 15.00
C PHE A 252 0.23 18.08 13.57
N LEU A 253 0.66 19.16 12.87
CA LEU A 253 0.37 19.40 11.46
C LEU A 253 1.69 19.46 10.69
N PRO A 254 2.04 18.41 9.91
CA PRO A 254 3.25 18.43 9.09
C PRO A 254 3.06 19.41 7.93
N LEU A 255 4.02 20.28 7.73
CA LEU A 255 3.99 21.23 6.62
C LEU A 255 4.28 20.50 5.30
N PRO A 256 3.50 20.77 4.24
CA PRO A 256 3.79 20.31 2.88
C PRO A 256 5.18 20.73 2.40
N GLY A 257 5.76 19.99 1.45
CA GLY A 257 7.11 20.24 0.95
C GLY A 257 7.32 21.68 0.49
N HIS A 258 6.44 22.17 -0.35
CA HIS A 258 6.48 23.53 -0.90
C HIS A 258 6.37 24.64 0.18
N VAL A 259 5.74 24.37 1.31
CA VAL A 259 5.67 25.33 2.45
C VAL A 259 6.99 25.31 3.22
N ARG A 260 7.59 24.11 3.43
CA ARG A 260 8.87 23.97 4.15
C ARG A 260 10.04 24.62 3.44
N ASP A 261 9.99 24.71 2.12
CA ASP A 261 11.03 25.38 1.33
C ASP A 261 11.11 26.89 1.63
N HIS A 262 10.02 27.46 2.18
CA HIS A 262 9.92 28.87 2.58
C HIS A 262 9.95 29.10 4.10
N LEU A 263 9.86 28.03 4.90
CA LEU A 263 9.85 28.10 6.36
C LEU A 263 11.00 27.26 6.91
N ALA A 264 12.10 27.91 7.28
CA ALA A 264 13.26 27.24 7.88
C ALA A 264 12.87 26.58 9.23
N PRO A 265 13.55 25.47 9.63
CA PRO A 265 13.39 24.93 10.98
C PRO A 265 13.69 26.01 12.05
N GLY A 266 12.79 26.09 13.03
CA GLY A 266 12.86 27.11 14.08
C GLY A 266 12.06 28.39 13.81
N THR A 267 11.54 28.57 12.59
CA THR A 267 10.65 29.73 12.30
C THR A 267 9.41 29.67 13.19
N LEU A 268 9.13 30.77 13.88
CA LEU A 268 7.88 30.96 14.63
C LEU A 268 6.75 31.28 13.65
N VAL A 269 5.64 30.60 13.81
CA VAL A 269 4.47 30.82 12.97
C VAL A 269 3.24 31.09 13.81
N ARG A 270 2.41 32.02 13.35
CA ARG A 270 1.14 32.36 13.98
C ARG A 270 -0.02 31.98 13.08
N PHE A 271 -1.04 31.36 13.65
CA PHE A 271 -2.26 30.99 12.96
C PHE A 271 -3.32 32.08 13.24
N HIS A 272 -3.85 32.69 12.19
CA HIS A 272 -4.94 33.65 12.25
C HIS A 272 -6.22 33.01 11.73
N PRO A 273 -7.29 32.87 12.56
CA PRO A 273 -8.57 32.41 12.08
C PRO A 273 -9.25 33.53 11.24
N GLU A 274 -9.83 33.12 10.11
CA GLU A 274 -10.62 33.97 9.24
C GLU A 274 -12.13 33.73 9.44
N ALA A 275 -12.97 34.70 9.07
CA ALA A 275 -14.41 34.62 9.31
C ALA A 275 -15.15 33.50 8.58
N ASP A 276 -14.51 32.90 7.53
CA ASP A 276 -15.03 31.81 6.72
C ASP A 276 -14.55 30.43 7.16
N GLY A 277 -13.89 30.36 8.33
CA GLY A 277 -13.35 29.11 8.89
C GLY A 277 -11.99 28.69 8.32
N ARG A 278 -11.36 29.53 7.48
CA ARG A 278 -9.98 29.35 7.05
C ARG A 278 -9.01 29.79 8.13
N TYR A 279 -7.77 29.34 8.03
CA TYR A 279 -6.66 29.78 8.87
C TYR A 279 -5.52 30.24 7.98
N THR A 280 -5.03 31.45 8.22
CA THR A 280 -3.82 31.94 7.57
C THR A 280 -2.62 31.71 8.48
N LEU A 281 -1.56 31.11 7.93
CA LEU A 281 -0.29 30.91 8.61
C LEU A 281 0.65 32.06 8.24
N VAL A 282 1.12 32.78 9.25
CA VAL A 282 2.06 33.90 9.09
C VAL A 282 3.35 33.57 9.82
N ALA A 283 4.47 33.59 9.08
CA ALA A 283 5.81 33.47 9.68
C ALA A 283 6.18 34.80 10.35
N GLU A 284 6.67 34.74 11.57
CA GLU A 284 7.27 35.91 12.20
C GLU A 284 8.73 36.06 11.68
N PRO A 285 9.16 37.31 11.37
CA PRO A 285 10.55 37.50 11.00
C PRO A 285 11.44 37.05 12.17
N ALA A 286 12.54 36.36 11.84
CA ALA A 286 13.58 36.11 12.84
C ALA A 286 14.02 37.47 13.40
N ASP A 287 14.04 37.61 14.72
CA ASP A 287 14.59 38.81 15.34
C ASP A 287 15.99 39.02 14.78
N GLU A 288 16.19 40.15 14.09
CA GLU A 288 17.54 40.58 13.74
C GLU A 288 18.28 40.76 15.08
N GLU A 289 19.27 39.90 15.34
CA GLU A 289 20.22 40.13 16.43
C GLU A 289 20.71 41.56 16.29
N VAL A 290 20.30 42.43 17.17
CA VAL A 290 20.86 43.75 17.35
C VAL A 290 22.32 43.48 17.77
N VAL A 291 23.22 43.46 16.82
CA VAL A 291 24.67 43.53 17.09
C VAL A 291 24.92 44.93 17.58
N ASP A 292 24.80 45.13 18.90
CA ASP A 292 25.37 46.31 19.56
C ASP A 292 26.88 46.29 19.39
N GLY A 293 27.39 47.32 18.69
CA GLY A 293 28.79 47.57 18.40
C GLY A 293 29.62 48.05 19.59
#